data_88ab5c103a0ecab7a538e80cbb950003
#
_entry.id   88ab5c103a0ecab7a538e80cbb950003
#
_cell.length_a   1.000
_cell.length_b   1.000
_cell.length_c   1.000
_cell.angle_alpha   90.00
_cell.angle_beta   90.00
_cell.angle_gamma   90.00
#
_symmetry.space_group_name_H-M   'P 1'
#
loop_
_entity.id
_entity.type
_entity.pdbx_description
1 polymer ?
#
loop_
_entity_poly.entity_id
_entity_poly.type
_entity_poly.pdbx_seq_one_letter_code
_entity_poly.pdbx_strand_id
1 'polypeptide(L)'
;MRKGIYKDEKRGTWYINTKVRVNDELRNVTIRGYISKRDADADYDRAISQWVKDHTKHCQVIFFKDLVEEVKKDRSISVKRQTMRADESVYTKYLLPNFGKELIENVFKKDKITDWYNSFIADENVSIQRKNKVITRFKDVLAYAYRHLYVDAPTYQICDVVLKHLRENIVQKKEKDIWTREEYERFIDAIPMDSIWYPFFVLFGELGCRIGEIQGLMWKNFDADKKLIFICQQVVEATGEGHWVIETPKTASSIRYNRLTDETTTLLLELKQIMHARDDDFVFGGNAPKSRHAIRDAMYKYADKANVHRITPHGIRHSNASWLVETVETMEDVKVISNRLGHSSTQMTLDTYSHVLNSRESAMIGVLGRRNREGKNVEKI
;
A
#
# COMPACT_ATOMS: atom_id res chain seq x y z
N MET A 1 17.26 55.37 -7.25
CA MET A 1 16.54 55.57 -5.99
C MET A 1 15.30 54.69 -5.97
N ARG A 2 15.16 53.88 -4.97
CA ARG A 2 13.99 53.01 -4.82
C ARG A 2 12.73 53.85 -4.54
N LYS A 3 11.61 53.51 -5.19
CA LYS A 3 10.29 54.09 -4.92
C LYS A 3 9.78 53.47 -3.60
N GLY A 4 9.11 54.26 -2.76
CA GLY A 4 8.48 53.75 -1.52
C GLY A 4 9.17 54.20 -0.21
N ILE A 5 10.09 55.18 -0.25
CA ILE A 5 10.72 55.76 0.94
C ILE A 5 10.30 57.21 1.08
N TYR A 6 9.70 57.58 2.18
CA TYR A 6 9.10 58.89 2.44
C TYR A 6 9.60 59.46 3.76
N LYS A 7 9.54 60.80 3.87
CA LYS A 7 9.88 61.51 5.08
C LYS A 7 8.60 61.83 5.88
N ASP A 8 8.61 61.57 7.15
CA ASP A 8 7.58 62.02 8.07
C ASP A 8 7.99 63.40 8.60
N GLU A 9 7.43 64.46 8.00
CA GLU A 9 7.76 65.87 8.34
C GLU A 9 7.44 66.21 9.80
N LYS A 10 6.46 65.54 10.44
CA LYS A 10 6.10 65.80 11.82
C LYS A 10 7.08 65.20 12.84
N ARG A 11 7.66 64.06 12.47
CA ARG A 11 8.58 63.29 13.36
C ARG A 11 10.05 63.46 12.97
N GLY A 12 10.35 64.07 11.84
CA GLY A 12 11.71 64.21 11.32
C GLY A 12 12.40 62.91 10.91
N THR A 13 11.63 61.80 10.80
CA THR A 13 12.14 60.48 10.50
C THR A 13 11.74 60.03 9.12
N TRP A 14 12.37 58.97 8.62
CA TRP A 14 12.03 58.36 7.32
C TRP A 14 11.27 57.06 7.55
N TYR A 15 10.44 56.69 6.56
CA TYR A 15 9.68 55.41 6.62
C TYR A 15 9.56 54.82 5.22
N ILE A 16 9.46 53.48 5.20
CA ILE A 16 9.18 52.68 4.00
C ILE A 16 7.67 52.50 3.92
N ASN A 17 7.06 52.77 2.77
CA ASN A 17 5.67 52.50 2.49
C ASN A 17 5.56 51.84 1.09
N THR A 18 5.19 50.60 1.06
CA THR A 18 5.13 49.81 -0.18
C THR A 18 3.99 48.80 -0.10
N LYS A 19 3.64 48.22 -1.26
CA LYS A 19 2.68 47.12 -1.33
C LYS A 19 3.44 45.81 -1.54
N VAL A 20 3.16 44.85 -0.71
CA VAL A 20 3.73 43.51 -0.75
C VAL A 20 2.60 42.49 -0.95
N ARG A 21 2.81 41.51 -1.83
CA ARG A 21 1.87 40.41 -1.97
C ARG A 21 2.18 39.36 -0.92
N VAL A 22 1.20 39.10 -0.06
CA VAL A 22 1.25 38.09 0.99
C VAL A 22 -0.02 37.23 0.88
N ASN A 23 0.12 35.92 0.67
CA ASN A 23 -1.00 34.99 0.51
C ASN A 23 -1.98 35.43 -0.61
N ASP A 24 -1.45 35.79 -1.78
CA ASP A 24 -2.19 36.33 -2.93
C ASP A 24 -2.94 37.67 -2.71
N GLU A 25 -2.88 38.24 -1.53
CA GLU A 25 -3.40 39.57 -1.24
C GLU A 25 -2.30 40.64 -1.26
N LEU A 26 -2.62 41.80 -1.86
CA LEU A 26 -1.76 42.98 -1.80
C LEU A 26 -1.99 43.71 -0.48
N ARG A 27 -0.98 43.73 0.40
CA ARG A 27 -1.03 44.45 1.69
C ARG A 27 -0.11 45.65 1.67
N ASN A 28 -0.58 46.75 2.26
CA ASN A 28 0.25 47.94 2.46
C ASN A 28 1.17 47.71 3.66
N VAL A 29 2.45 47.92 3.45
CA VAL A 29 3.50 47.82 4.48
C VAL A 29 4.04 49.18 4.76
N THR A 30 4.02 49.59 6.04
CA THR A 30 4.63 50.83 6.51
C THR A 30 5.61 50.53 7.64
N ILE A 31 6.91 50.74 7.42
CA ILE A 31 7.99 50.51 8.39
C ILE A 31 8.60 51.87 8.71
N ARG A 32 8.54 52.29 9.97
CA ARG A 32 8.92 53.64 10.45
C ARG A 32 10.18 53.60 11.32
N GLY A 33 10.77 54.80 11.53
CA GLY A 33 11.80 54.96 12.53
C GLY A 33 13.22 55.07 11.98
N TYR A 34 13.41 55.25 10.69
CA TYR A 34 14.73 55.50 10.11
C TYR A 34 15.19 56.94 10.29
N ILE A 35 16.45 57.11 10.67
CA ILE A 35 17.04 58.42 10.95
C ILE A 35 17.32 59.15 9.63
N SER A 36 17.74 58.40 8.60
CA SER A 36 18.03 58.96 7.26
C SER A 36 17.37 58.17 6.13
N LYS A 37 17.24 58.82 4.99
CA LYS A 37 16.78 58.16 3.74
C LYS A 37 17.71 57.04 3.32
N ARG A 38 19.03 57.19 3.57
CA ARG A 38 20.08 56.24 3.24
C ARG A 38 19.91 54.95 4.06
N ASP A 39 19.58 55.08 5.37
CA ASP A 39 19.36 53.95 6.23
C ASP A 39 18.10 53.14 5.85
N ALA A 40 17.02 53.87 5.52
CA ALA A 40 15.80 53.23 4.99
C ALA A 40 16.02 52.50 3.68
N ASP A 41 16.85 53.04 2.77
CA ASP A 41 17.17 52.43 1.47
C ASP A 41 18.09 51.20 1.65
N ALA A 42 19.06 51.26 2.55
CA ALA A 42 19.96 50.18 2.85
C ALA A 42 19.24 48.98 3.54
N ASP A 43 18.25 49.27 4.38
CA ASP A 43 17.49 48.26 5.12
C ASP A 43 16.23 47.77 4.43
N TYR A 44 15.88 48.35 3.26
CA TYR A 44 14.60 48.15 2.60
C TYR A 44 14.26 46.68 2.38
N ASP A 45 15.14 45.93 1.76
CA ASP A 45 14.88 44.51 1.40
C ASP A 45 14.82 43.64 2.66
N ARG A 46 15.69 43.91 3.66
CA ARG A 46 15.70 43.20 4.91
C ARG A 46 14.41 43.45 5.70
N ALA A 47 14.01 44.70 5.81
CA ALA A 47 12.83 45.14 6.57
C ALA A 47 11.54 44.58 5.94
N ILE A 48 11.42 44.63 4.61
CA ILE A 48 10.30 44.02 3.90
C ILE A 48 10.28 42.47 4.03
N SER A 49 11.45 41.85 3.88
CA SER A 49 11.57 40.40 4.10
C SER A 49 11.20 39.96 5.51
N GLN A 50 11.62 40.74 6.50
CA GLN A 50 11.26 40.50 7.90
C GLN A 50 9.76 40.71 8.14
N TRP A 51 9.20 41.83 7.62
CA TRP A 51 7.78 42.12 7.72
C TRP A 51 6.93 41.00 7.05
N VAL A 52 7.35 40.53 5.87
CA VAL A 52 6.71 39.38 5.17
C VAL A 52 6.79 38.15 6.07
N LYS A 53 7.95 37.80 6.62
CA LYS A 53 8.10 36.66 7.55
C LYS A 53 7.20 36.78 8.76
N ASP A 54 7.08 38.00 9.34
CA ASP A 54 6.28 38.23 10.55
C ASP A 54 4.76 38.21 10.26
N HIS A 55 4.36 38.55 9.03
CA HIS A 55 2.96 38.60 8.60
C HIS A 55 2.53 37.44 7.71
N THR A 56 3.47 36.63 7.17
CA THR A 56 3.21 35.30 6.62
C THR A 56 3.15 34.23 7.68
N LYS A 57 3.52 34.53 8.90
CA LYS A 57 3.10 33.68 10.03
C LYS A 57 1.58 33.71 10.12
N HIS A 58 0.92 32.86 9.35
CA HIS A 58 -0.37 32.35 9.73
C HIS A 58 -0.16 31.56 11.02
N CYS A 59 -0.13 32.25 12.15
CA CYS A 59 -0.51 31.66 13.41
C CYS A 59 -2.03 31.40 13.37
N GLN A 60 -2.51 30.59 12.45
CA GLN A 60 -3.63 29.75 12.79
C GLN A 60 -3.09 28.79 13.81
N VAL A 61 -3.52 29.00 15.06
CA VAL A 61 -3.27 28.08 16.17
C VAL A 61 -4.00 26.78 15.81
N ILE A 62 -3.35 25.96 15.01
CA ILE A 62 -3.91 24.67 14.57
C ILE A 62 -3.28 23.54 15.38
N PHE A 63 -4.11 22.70 15.95
CA PHE A 63 -3.66 21.50 16.62
C PHE A 63 -3.34 20.41 15.59
N PHE A 64 -2.40 19.54 15.92
CA PHE A 64 -2.02 18.43 15.03
C PHE A 64 -3.21 17.53 14.67
N LYS A 65 -4.16 17.31 15.58
CA LYS A 65 -5.38 16.56 15.30
C LYS A 65 -6.22 17.18 14.18
N ASP A 66 -6.33 18.51 14.17
CA ASP A 66 -7.14 19.25 13.20
C ASP A 66 -6.46 19.22 11.83
N LEU A 67 -5.13 19.36 11.80
CA LEU A 67 -4.32 19.17 10.58
C LEU A 67 -4.48 17.75 10.01
N VAL A 68 -4.49 16.72 10.86
CA VAL A 68 -4.72 15.33 10.41
C VAL A 68 -6.11 15.17 9.79
N GLU A 69 -7.15 15.80 10.33
CA GLU A 69 -8.50 15.75 9.73
C GLU A 69 -8.55 16.44 8.36
N GLU A 70 -7.84 17.55 8.18
CA GLU A 70 -7.69 18.19 6.87
C GLU A 70 -6.99 17.26 5.86
N VAL A 71 -5.89 16.63 6.27
CA VAL A 71 -5.17 15.65 5.44
C VAL A 71 -6.05 14.46 5.07
N LYS A 72 -6.84 13.93 6.00
CA LYS A 72 -7.79 12.85 5.74
C LYS A 72 -8.82 13.27 4.69
N LYS A 73 -9.37 14.47 4.81
CA LYS A 73 -10.34 15.00 3.87
C LYS A 73 -9.76 15.16 2.47
N ASP A 74 -8.57 15.74 2.36
CA ASP A 74 -7.84 15.89 1.09
C ASP A 74 -7.56 14.51 0.43
N ARG A 75 -7.05 13.56 1.20
CA ARG A 75 -6.75 12.22 0.72
C ARG A 75 -7.99 11.41 0.34
N SER A 76 -9.13 11.66 0.97
CA SER A 76 -10.39 10.94 0.68
C SER A 76 -10.87 11.14 -0.75
N ILE A 77 -10.44 12.20 -1.43
CA ILE A 77 -10.77 12.52 -2.82
C ILE A 77 -10.07 11.55 -3.79
N SER A 78 -8.84 11.14 -3.47
CA SER A 78 -7.97 10.38 -4.40
C SER A 78 -7.71 8.94 -3.97
N VAL A 79 -8.01 8.57 -2.73
CA VAL A 79 -7.62 7.29 -2.13
C VAL A 79 -8.83 6.42 -1.83
N LYS A 80 -8.75 5.12 -2.21
CA LYS A 80 -9.83 4.16 -1.94
C LYS A 80 -10.11 3.99 -0.44
N ARG A 81 -11.39 3.77 -0.09
CA ARG A 81 -11.88 3.57 1.29
C ARG A 81 -11.03 2.63 2.14
N GLN A 82 -10.62 1.49 1.59
CA GLN A 82 -9.82 0.50 2.31
C GLN A 82 -8.43 1.03 2.70
N THR A 83 -7.83 1.85 1.84
CA THR A 83 -6.54 2.51 2.13
C THR A 83 -6.72 3.57 3.21
N MET A 84 -7.82 4.35 3.14
CA MET A 84 -8.16 5.34 4.17
C MET A 84 -8.32 4.70 5.56
N ARG A 85 -8.98 3.53 5.67
CA ARG A 85 -9.07 2.78 6.95
C ARG A 85 -7.72 2.35 7.49
N ALA A 86 -6.85 1.85 6.59
CA ALA A 86 -5.51 1.46 6.99
C ALA A 86 -4.67 2.67 7.43
N ASP A 87 -4.93 3.85 6.87
CA ASP A 87 -4.31 5.11 7.26
C ASP A 87 -4.90 5.62 8.59
N GLU A 88 -6.22 5.53 8.78
CA GLU A 88 -6.90 5.85 10.05
C GLU A 88 -6.28 5.11 11.23
N SER A 89 -6.02 3.82 11.06
CA SER A 89 -5.32 3.02 12.08
C SER A 89 -3.91 3.52 12.38
N VAL A 90 -3.24 4.18 11.44
CA VAL A 90 -1.93 4.82 11.69
C VAL A 90 -2.10 6.09 12.51
N TYR A 91 -3.02 6.97 12.12
CA TYR A 91 -3.26 8.21 12.83
C TYR A 91 -3.69 7.95 14.27
N THR A 92 -4.69 7.10 14.48
CA THR A 92 -5.27 6.85 15.81
C THR A 92 -4.35 6.11 16.76
N LYS A 93 -3.52 5.18 16.26
CA LYS A 93 -2.65 4.37 17.13
C LYS A 93 -1.27 4.96 17.37
N TYR A 94 -0.74 5.73 16.42
CA TYR A 94 0.67 6.15 16.49
C TYR A 94 0.90 7.65 16.47
N LEU A 95 0.10 8.44 15.78
CA LEU A 95 0.35 9.88 15.66
C LEU A 95 -0.49 10.71 16.61
N LEU A 96 -1.78 10.51 16.67
CA LEU A 96 -2.68 11.29 17.52
C LEU A 96 -2.42 11.13 19.03
N PRO A 97 -2.06 9.94 19.56
CA PRO A 97 -1.69 9.82 20.97
C PRO A 97 -0.47 10.64 21.36
N ASN A 98 0.49 10.82 20.43
CA ASN A 98 1.73 11.53 20.69
C ASN A 98 1.61 13.03 20.43
N PHE A 99 0.85 13.45 19.43
CA PHE A 99 0.87 14.82 18.91
C PHE A 99 -0.50 15.49 18.84
N GLY A 100 -1.59 14.75 18.95
CA GLY A 100 -2.93 15.25 18.62
C GLY A 100 -3.35 16.50 19.41
N LYS A 101 -2.90 16.65 20.65
CA LYS A 101 -3.22 17.78 21.54
C LYS A 101 -2.22 18.92 21.44
N GLU A 102 -1.20 18.79 20.60
CA GLU A 102 -0.14 19.79 20.48
C GLU A 102 -0.37 20.70 19.27
N LEU A 103 0.13 21.92 19.37
CA LEU A 103 0.18 22.85 18.26
C LEU A 103 1.21 22.37 17.25
N ILE A 104 0.91 22.51 15.95
CA ILE A 104 1.79 22.03 14.86
C ILE A 104 3.20 22.65 14.94
N GLU A 105 3.33 23.91 15.37
CA GLU A 105 4.62 24.58 15.55
C GLU A 105 5.49 23.90 16.61
N ASN A 106 4.90 23.23 17.60
CA ASN A 106 5.61 22.45 18.60
C ASN A 106 5.92 21.04 18.10
N VAL A 107 4.99 20.43 17.35
CA VAL A 107 5.18 19.10 16.76
C VAL A 107 6.35 19.09 15.79
N PHE A 108 6.44 20.08 14.92
CA PHE A 108 7.47 20.15 13.88
C PHE A 108 8.79 20.78 14.33
N LYS A 109 9.05 20.88 15.65
CA LYS A 109 10.39 21.19 16.17
C LYS A 109 11.32 19.99 15.96
N LYS A 110 12.55 20.28 15.51
CA LYS A 110 13.58 19.27 15.22
C LYS A 110 13.75 18.28 16.37
N ASP A 111 13.96 18.78 17.59
CA ASP A 111 14.23 17.95 18.75
C ASP A 111 13.03 17.05 19.07
N LYS A 112 11.82 17.60 19.05
CA LYS A 112 10.58 16.86 19.30
C LYS A 112 10.38 15.69 18.33
N ILE A 113 10.55 15.94 17.02
CA ILE A 113 10.43 14.91 16.00
C ILE A 113 11.55 13.87 16.13
N THR A 114 12.78 14.32 16.42
CA THR A 114 13.92 13.43 16.57
C THR A 114 13.73 12.48 17.75
N ASP A 115 13.31 13.00 18.90
CA ASP A 115 13.08 12.20 20.10
C ASP A 115 11.97 11.16 19.88
N TRP A 116 10.83 11.60 19.30
CA TRP A 116 9.76 10.68 18.96
C TRP A 116 10.21 9.62 17.93
N TYR A 117 10.90 10.03 16.87
CA TYR A 117 11.36 9.12 15.83
C TYR A 117 12.29 8.05 16.40
N ASN A 118 13.29 8.45 17.20
CA ASN A 118 14.24 7.52 17.81
C ASN A 118 13.54 6.52 18.74
N SER A 119 12.62 7.00 19.59
CA SER A 119 11.82 6.14 20.45
C SER A 119 10.94 5.19 19.64
N PHE A 120 10.30 5.68 18.59
CA PHE A 120 9.41 4.86 17.74
C PHE A 120 10.15 3.78 16.94
N ILE A 121 11.33 4.09 16.39
CA ILE A 121 12.12 3.09 15.67
C ILE A 121 12.73 2.03 16.59
N ALA A 122 12.97 2.35 17.85
CA ALA A 122 13.47 1.42 18.86
C ALA A 122 12.41 0.44 19.37
N ASP A 123 11.10 0.69 19.16
CA ASP A 123 10.02 -0.21 19.61
C ASP A 123 10.05 -1.53 18.82
N GLU A 124 10.48 -2.62 19.45
CA GLU A 124 10.58 -3.95 18.85
C GLU A 124 9.23 -4.61 18.58
N ASN A 125 8.15 -4.14 19.21
CA ASN A 125 6.81 -4.68 19.01
C ASN A 125 6.17 -4.22 17.70
N VAL A 126 6.78 -3.25 17.00
CA VAL A 126 6.29 -2.71 15.74
C VAL A 126 7.18 -3.17 14.59
N SER A 127 6.61 -3.89 13.62
CA SER A 127 7.36 -4.36 12.45
C SER A 127 7.91 -3.19 11.60
N ILE A 128 9.03 -3.42 10.90
CA ILE A 128 9.66 -2.41 10.02
C ILE A 128 8.68 -1.88 8.97
N GLN A 129 7.87 -2.76 8.34
CA GLN A 129 6.84 -2.37 7.39
C GLN A 129 5.81 -1.42 8.02
N ARG A 130 5.41 -1.71 9.27
CA ARG A 130 4.47 -0.84 10.00
C ARG A 130 5.11 0.49 10.36
N LYS A 131 6.37 0.48 10.82
CA LYS A 131 7.14 1.70 11.08
C LYS A 131 7.22 2.58 9.82
N ASN A 132 7.60 2.00 8.69
CA ASN A 132 7.68 2.71 7.42
C ASN A 132 6.33 3.29 6.98
N LYS A 133 5.24 2.57 7.22
CA LYS A 133 3.89 3.09 6.94
C LYS A 133 3.54 4.29 7.82
N VAL A 134 3.90 4.26 9.09
CA VAL A 134 3.69 5.39 10.02
C VAL A 134 4.51 6.59 9.60
N ILE A 135 5.78 6.40 9.28
CA ILE A 135 6.68 7.45 8.77
C ILE A 135 6.11 8.07 7.49
N THR A 136 5.63 7.26 6.55
CA THR A 136 5.00 7.74 5.31
C THR A 136 3.80 8.63 5.62
N ARG A 137 2.91 8.21 6.52
CA ARG A 137 1.72 9.03 6.88
C ARG A 137 2.11 10.30 7.60
N PHE A 138 3.14 10.28 8.44
CA PHE A 138 3.63 11.49 9.08
C PHE A 138 4.23 12.47 8.04
N LYS A 139 5.01 11.95 7.09
CA LYS A 139 5.52 12.77 5.96
C LYS A 139 4.41 13.38 5.12
N ASP A 140 3.30 12.65 4.90
CA ASP A 140 2.15 13.21 4.19
C ASP A 140 1.52 14.38 4.94
N VAL A 141 1.41 14.29 6.29
CA VAL A 141 0.93 15.38 7.13
C VAL A 141 1.88 16.56 7.07
N LEU A 142 3.17 16.32 7.16
CA LEU A 142 4.20 17.37 7.04
C LEU A 142 4.17 18.05 5.65
N ALA A 143 4.06 17.26 4.58
CA ALA A 143 3.99 17.78 3.21
C ALA A 143 2.70 18.58 2.97
N TYR A 144 1.59 18.17 3.56
CA TYR A 144 0.35 18.94 3.53
C TYR A 144 0.52 20.28 4.27
N ALA A 145 1.09 20.25 5.48
CA ALA A 145 1.36 21.46 6.27
C ALA A 145 2.25 22.44 5.50
N TYR A 146 3.27 21.94 4.79
CA TYR A 146 4.13 22.78 3.95
C TYR A 146 3.38 23.38 2.75
N ARG A 147 2.62 22.57 2.01
CA ARG A 147 1.83 23.04 0.85
C ARG A 147 0.81 24.12 1.22
N HIS A 148 0.24 24.04 2.42
CA HIS A 148 -0.74 24.98 2.93
C HIS A 148 -0.13 26.09 3.79
N LEU A 149 1.19 26.25 3.75
CA LEU A 149 1.95 27.30 4.44
C LEU A 149 1.81 27.30 5.97
N TYR A 150 1.45 26.18 6.57
CA TYR A 150 1.45 25.99 8.03
C TYR A 150 2.87 25.83 8.59
N VAL A 151 3.81 25.36 7.76
CA VAL A 151 5.25 25.29 8.11
C VAL A 151 6.07 25.88 6.96
N ASP A 152 7.23 26.44 7.31
CA ASP A 152 8.16 27.00 6.33
C ASP A 152 9.07 25.93 5.70
N ALA A 153 9.79 26.31 4.64
CA ALA A 153 10.67 25.38 3.93
C ALA A 153 11.81 24.84 4.80
N PRO A 154 12.50 25.63 5.66
CA PRO A 154 13.51 25.10 6.57
C PRO A 154 12.95 24.04 7.53
N THR A 155 11.80 24.29 8.14
CA THR A 155 11.13 23.35 9.04
C THR A 155 10.78 22.05 8.32
N TYR A 156 10.18 22.15 7.11
CA TYR A 156 9.87 21.00 6.29
C TYR A 156 11.10 20.15 5.98
N GLN A 157 12.19 20.78 5.50
CA GLN A 157 13.43 20.07 5.15
C GLN A 157 14.06 19.34 6.34
N ILE A 158 14.13 20.02 7.51
CA ILE A 158 14.68 19.42 8.73
C ILE A 158 13.85 18.21 9.15
N CYS A 159 12.54 18.33 9.19
CA CYS A 159 11.64 17.24 9.59
C CYS A 159 11.66 16.06 8.60
N ASP A 160 11.70 16.35 7.29
CA ASP A 160 11.76 15.32 6.25
C ASP A 160 13.07 14.49 6.30
N VAL A 161 14.19 15.15 6.63
CA VAL A 161 15.49 14.49 6.81
C VAL A 161 15.49 13.59 8.05
N VAL A 162 14.82 13.98 9.14
CA VAL A 162 14.70 13.14 10.35
C VAL A 162 13.84 11.92 10.10
N LEU A 163 12.70 12.07 9.42
CA LEU A 163 11.72 11.02 9.17
C LEU A 163 12.18 10.05 8.06
N LYS A 164 13.27 9.32 8.26
CA LYS A 164 13.81 8.37 7.27
C LYS A 164 13.09 7.03 7.34
N HIS A 165 12.80 6.45 6.16
CA HIS A 165 12.35 5.08 6.10
C HIS A 165 13.46 4.11 6.51
N LEU A 166 13.07 3.10 7.26
CA LEU A 166 13.98 2.03 7.69
C LEU A 166 14.20 1.07 6.52
N ARG A 167 15.46 0.68 6.31
CA ARG A 167 15.79 -0.39 5.37
C ARG A 167 15.55 -1.73 6.07
N GLU A 168 14.85 -2.63 5.42
CA GLU A 168 14.85 -4.03 5.84
C GLU A 168 16.26 -4.58 5.58
N ASN A 169 16.89 -5.12 6.60
CA ASN A 169 18.08 -5.94 6.38
C ASN A 169 17.67 -7.09 5.46
N ILE A 170 18.41 -7.27 4.36
CA ILE A 170 18.15 -8.29 3.32
C ILE A 170 18.29 -9.71 3.88
N VAL A 171 18.75 -9.84 5.12
CA VAL A 171 18.94 -11.12 5.81
C VAL A 171 17.59 -11.68 6.21
N GLN A 172 17.14 -12.65 5.43
CA GLN A 172 15.93 -13.46 5.55
C GLN A 172 14.63 -12.75 5.06
N LYS A 173 14.40 -12.78 3.74
CA LYS A 173 13.01 -12.91 3.27
C LYS A 173 12.44 -14.12 4.01
N LYS A 174 11.50 -13.91 4.96
CA LYS A 174 10.70 -15.01 5.48
C LYS A 174 10.20 -15.80 4.28
N GLU A 175 10.52 -17.09 4.24
CA GLU A 175 9.94 -17.97 3.25
C GLU A 175 8.44 -17.74 3.26
N LYS A 176 7.86 -17.60 2.07
CA LYS A 176 6.42 -17.41 1.97
C LYS A 176 5.77 -18.66 2.54
N ASP A 177 4.83 -18.45 3.44
CA ASP A 177 4.02 -19.51 4.05
C ASP A 177 3.08 -20.05 2.96
N ILE A 178 3.50 -21.09 2.26
CA ILE A 178 2.83 -21.71 1.12
C ILE A 178 2.71 -23.21 1.32
N TRP A 179 1.72 -23.82 0.71
CA TRP A 179 1.60 -25.28 0.64
C TRP A 179 2.24 -25.83 -0.64
N THR A 180 2.87 -26.99 -0.53
CA THR A 180 3.20 -27.81 -1.68
C THR A 180 1.92 -28.32 -2.35
N ARG A 181 2.04 -28.92 -3.54
CA ARG A 181 0.88 -29.51 -4.23
C ARG A 181 0.26 -30.63 -3.41
N GLU A 182 1.08 -31.49 -2.82
CA GLU A 182 0.67 -32.62 -1.98
C GLU A 182 0.02 -32.15 -0.67
N GLU A 183 0.49 -31.07 -0.06
CA GLU A 183 -0.14 -30.49 1.13
C GLU A 183 -1.52 -29.92 0.81
N TYR A 184 -1.66 -29.26 -0.33
CA TYR A 184 -2.96 -28.76 -0.78
C TYR A 184 -3.93 -29.90 -1.11
N GLU A 185 -3.49 -30.98 -1.75
CA GLU A 185 -4.32 -32.16 -2.02
C GLU A 185 -4.82 -32.80 -0.72
N ARG A 186 -3.95 -33.03 0.25
CA ARG A 186 -4.35 -33.49 1.59
C ARG A 186 -5.36 -32.54 2.25
N PHE A 187 -5.18 -31.25 2.09
CA PHE A 187 -6.14 -30.27 2.61
C PHE A 187 -7.51 -30.39 1.94
N ILE A 188 -7.58 -30.56 0.62
CA ILE A 188 -8.84 -30.76 -0.11
C ILE A 188 -9.51 -32.08 0.30
N ASP A 189 -8.76 -33.16 0.43
CA ASP A 189 -9.25 -34.48 0.83
C ASP A 189 -9.84 -34.49 2.25
N ALA A 190 -9.38 -33.60 3.12
CA ALA A 190 -9.91 -33.45 4.47
C ALA A 190 -11.28 -32.75 4.52
N ILE A 191 -11.74 -32.15 3.42
CA ILE A 191 -13.01 -31.43 3.33
C ILE A 191 -14.11 -32.41 2.87
N PRO A 192 -15.24 -32.54 3.58
CA PRO A 192 -16.35 -33.36 3.11
C PRO A 192 -16.88 -32.86 1.76
N MET A 193 -17.14 -33.77 0.81
CA MET A 193 -17.56 -33.40 -0.55
C MET A 193 -18.94 -32.74 -0.58
N ASP A 194 -19.80 -33.01 0.40
CA ASP A 194 -21.10 -32.38 0.57
C ASP A 194 -21.03 -30.98 1.23
N SER A 195 -19.84 -30.57 1.66
CA SER A 195 -19.62 -29.25 2.23
C SER A 195 -19.45 -28.19 1.14
N ILE A 196 -20.09 -27.02 1.30
CA ILE A 196 -19.86 -25.85 0.45
C ILE A 196 -18.38 -25.43 0.38
N TRP A 197 -17.58 -25.81 1.39
CA TRP A 197 -16.17 -25.50 1.43
C TRP A 197 -15.33 -26.34 0.47
N TYR A 198 -15.81 -27.50 0.04
CA TYR A 198 -15.11 -28.34 -0.92
C TYR A 198 -15.00 -27.62 -2.29
N PRO A 199 -16.11 -27.28 -2.97
CA PRO A 199 -16.02 -26.56 -4.24
C PRO A 199 -15.41 -25.15 -4.08
N PHE A 200 -15.57 -24.53 -2.89
CA PHE A 200 -14.93 -23.23 -2.62
C PHE A 200 -13.41 -23.32 -2.70
N PHE A 201 -12.80 -24.23 -1.94
CA PHE A 201 -11.35 -24.32 -1.92
C PHE A 201 -10.77 -24.95 -3.16
N VAL A 202 -11.46 -25.89 -3.83
CA VAL A 202 -11.06 -26.39 -5.16
C VAL A 202 -10.94 -25.24 -6.15
N LEU A 203 -11.99 -24.42 -6.29
CA LEU A 203 -11.97 -23.28 -7.21
C LEU A 203 -10.94 -22.22 -6.77
N PHE A 204 -10.81 -21.95 -5.46
CA PHE A 204 -9.86 -20.97 -4.96
C PHE A 204 -8.41 -21.37 -5.26
N GLY A 205 -8.07 -22.65 -5.07
CA GLY A 205 -6.76 -23.20 -5.42
C GLY A 205 -6.48 -23.18 -6.92
N GLU A 206 -7.48 -23.53 -7.74
CA GLU A 206 -7.33 -23.54 -9.21
C GLU A 206 -7.16 -22.12 -9.78
N LEU A 207 -7.93 -21.16 -9.30
CA LEU A 207 -7.87 -19.77 -9.79
C LEU A 207 -6.65 -19.01 -9.29
N GLY A 208 -6.17 -19.30 -8.09
CA GLY A 208 -5.15 -18.49 -7.44
C GLY A 208 -5.52 -17.01 -7.32
N CYS A 209 -6.80 -16.68 -7.30
CA CYS A 209 -7.30 -15.31 -7.26
C CYS A 209 -7.18 -14.68 -5.87
N ARG A 210 -7.46 -13.38 -5.74
CA ARG A 210 -7.49 -12.73 -4.42
C ARG A 210 -8.76 -13.14 -3.66
N ILE A 211 -8.68 -13.18 -2.32
CA ILE A 211 -9.84 -13.55 -1.50
C ILE A 211 -11.09 -12.69 -1.78
N GLY A 212 -10.93 -11.39 -2.01
CA GLY A 212 -12.07 -10.55 -2.38
C GLY A 212 -12.64 -10.85 -3.76
N GLU A 213 -11.84 -11.35 -4.68
CA GLU A 213 -12.24 -11.76 -6.03
C GLU A 213 -13.09 -13.02 -5.96
N ILE A 214 -12.64 -14.08 -5.24
CA ILE A 214 -13.44 -15.31 -5.11
C ILE A 214 -14.73 -15.08 -4.32
N GLN A 215 -14.72 -14.22 -3.30
CA GLN A 215 -15.94 -13.82 -2.60
C GLN A 215 -16.94 -13.12 -3.52
N GLY A 216 -16.45 -12.37 -4.52
CA GLY A 216 -17.23 -11.59 -5.46
C GLY A 216 -17.72 -12.36 -6.69
N LEU A 217 -17.40 -13.64 -6.84
CA LEU A 217 -17.86 -14.42 -7.99
C LEU A 217 -19.38 -14.59 -7.97
N MET A 218 -20.01 -14.32 -9.09
CA MET A 218 -21.46 -14.51 -9.32
C MET A 218 -21.70 -15.51 -10.45
N TRP A 219 -22.82 -16.23 -10.41
CA TRP A 219 -23.15 -17.25 -11.40
C TRP A 219 -23.25 -16.69 -12.82
N LYS A 220 -23.72 -15.46 -13.01
CA LYS A 220 -23.75 -14.79 -14.34
C LYS A 220 -22.37 -14.63 -15.00
N ASN A 221 -21.31 -14.75 -14.21
CA ASN A 221 -19.94 -14.65 -14.69
C ASN A 221 -19.29 -16.01 -14.98
N PHE A 222 -20.04 -17.11 -14.85
CA PHE A 222 -19.61 -18.47 -15.15
C PHE A 222 -20.24 -18.94 -16.46
N ASP A 223 -19.41 -19.27 -17.45
CA ASP A 223 -19.78 -19.84 -18.74
C ASP A 223 -19.32 -21.30 -18.76
N ALA A 224 -20.26 -22.23 -18.53
CA ALA A 224 -19.96 -23.65 -18.44
C ALA A 224 -19.56 -24.25 -19.81
N ASP A 225 -20.16 -23.77 -20.90
CA ASP A 225 -19.89 -24.29 -22.26
C ASP A 225 -18.46 -23.96 -22.68
N LYS A 226 -17.99 -22.76 -22.34
CA LYS A 226 -16.61 -22.34 -22.62
C LYS A 226 -15.62 -22.70 -21.52
N LYS A 227 -16.11 -23.23 -20.40
CA LYS A 227 -15.32 -23.49 -19.18
C LYS A 227 -14.55 -22.26 -18.71
N LEU A 228 -15.23 -21.12 -18.67
CA LEU A 228 -14.66 -19.83 -18.32
C LEU A 228 -15.36 -19.23 -17.11
N ILE A 229 -14.57 -18.56 -16.26
CA ILE A 229 -15.09 -17.70 -15.22
C ILE A 229 -14.52 -16.29 -15.38
N PHE A 230 -15.40 -15.29 -15.31
CA PHE A 230 -15.03 -13.90 -15.45
C PHE A 230 -14.86 -13.24 -14.07
N ILE A 231 -13.64 -12.84 -13.77
CA ILE A 231 -13.31 -12.10 -12.55
C ILE A 231 -13.33 -10.61 -12.87
N CYS A 232 -14.40 -9.91 -12.50
CA CYS A 232 -14.59 -8.48 -12.81
C CYS A 232 -14.88 -7.63 -11.58
N GLN A 233 -15.02 -8.25 -10.42
CA GLN A 233 -15.40 -7.57 -9.19
C GLN A 233 -14.76 -8.22 -7.97
N GLN A 234 -14.76 -7.50 -6.85
CA GLN A 234 -14.29 -7.99 -5.57
C GLN A 234 -15.23 -7.55 -4.44
N VAL A 235 -15.32 -8.37 -3.41
CA VAL A 235 -15.98 -8.00 -2.17
C VAL A 235 -14.97 -7.27 -1.27
N VAL A 236 -15.38 -6.12 -0.75
CA VAL A 236 -14.68 -5.34 0.25
C VAL A 236 -15.56 -5.24 1.47
N GLU A 237 -15.08 -5.68 2.62
CA GLU A 237 -15.82 -5.54 3.87
C GLU A 237 -15.96 -4.05 4.23
N ALA A 238 -17.20 -3.60 4.44
CA ALA A 238 -17.51 -2.25 4.89
C ALA A 238 -17.40 -2.16 6.43
N THR A 239 -17.42 -0.96 6.99
CA THR A 239 -17.41 -0.76 8.46
C THR A 239 -18.70 -1.26 9.07
N GLY A 240 -18.59 -2.03 10.14
CA GLY A 240 -19.68 -2.65 10.86
C GLY A 240 -19.83 -4.13 10.53
N GLU A 241 -20.30 -4.90 11.50
CA GLU A 241 -20.46 -6.35 11.37
C GLU A 241 -21.40 -6.67 10.20
N GLY A 242 -20.91 -7.48 9.28
CA GLY A 242 -21.70 -7.99 8.16
C GLY A 242 -21.93 -7.08 6.97
N HIS A 243 -21.40 -5.85 6.98
CA HIS A 243 -21.50 -4.97 5.82
C HIS A 243 -20.39 -5.24 4.80
N TRP A 244 -20.77 -5.40 3.55
CA TRP A 244 -19.87 -5.59 2.42
C TRP A 244 -20.28 -4.71 1.23
N VAL A 245 -19.32 -4.43 0.36
CA VAL A 245 -19.53 -3.65 -0.87
C VAL A 245 -18.87 -4.38 -2.01
N ILE A 246 -19.54 -4.43 -3.16
CA ILE A 246 -18.92 -4.87 -4.41
C ILE A 246 -18.18 -3.67 -5.01
N GLU A 247 -16.90 -3.85 -5.25
CA GLU A 247 -16.06 -2.87 -5.93
C GLU A 247 -15.42 -3.48 -7.18
N THR A 248 -15.11 -2.63 -8.15
CA THR A 248 -14.21 -3.03 -9.24
C THR A 248 -12.82 -3.33 -8.68
N PRO A 249 -12.08 -4.27 -9.27
CA PRO A 249 -10.70 -4.55 -8.86
C PRO A 249 -9.81 -3.31 -8.90
N LYS A 250 -8.69 -3.36 -8.16
CA LYS A 250 -7.77 -2.22 -8.05
C LYS A 250 -7.06 -1.85 -9.35
N THR A 251 -6.86 -2.83 -10.23
CA THR A 251 -6.10 -2.66 -11.49
C THR A 251 -6.88 -3.28 -12.65
N ALA A 252 -6.72 -2.72 -13.84
CA ALA A 252 -7.32 -3.29 -15.06
C ALA A 252 -6.90 -4.74 -15.32
N SER A 253 -5.65 -5.11 -14.98
CA SER A 253 -5.14 -6.49 -15.08
C SER A 253 -5.86 -7.49 -14.18
N SER A 254 -6.56 -7.02 -13.16
CA SER A 254 -7.38 -7.89 -12.30
C SER A 254 -8.70 -8.31 -12.96
N ILE A 255 -9.16 -7.61 -14.00
CA ILE A 255 -10.36 -7.96 -14.77
C ILE A 255 -9.92 -8.95 -15.85
N ARG A 256 -10.37 -10.20 -15.75
CA ARG A 256 -9.89 -11.27 -16.61
C ARG A 256 -10.84 -12.45 -16.68
N TYR A 257 -10.70 -13.24 -17.74
CA TYR A 257 -11.28 -14.57 -17.86
C TYR A 257 -10.25 -15.62 -17.45
N ASN A 258 -10.65 -16.55 -16.61
CA ASN A 258 -9.86 -17.72 -16.28
C ASN A 258 -10.54 -18.98 -16.83
N ARG A 259 -9.77 -19.82 -17.52
CA ARG A 259 -10.24 -21.14 -17.94
C ARG A 259 -10.23 -22.10 -16.74
N LEU A 260 -11.27 -22.92 -16.65
CA LEU A 260 -11.45 -23.93 -15.62
C LEU A 260 -11.17 -25.34 -16.19
N THR A 261 -10.82 -26.27 -15.32
CA THR A 261 -10.76 -27.69 -15.63
C THR A 261 -12.16 -28.24 -15.81
N ASP A 262 -12.25 -29.44 -16.43
CA ASP A 262 -13.52 -30.13 -16.65
C ASP A 262 -14.15 -30.52 -15.31
N GLU A 263 -13.32 -30.99 -14.38
CA GLU A 263 -13.71 -31.40 -13.04
C GLU A 263 -14.30 -30.22 -12.26
N THR A 264 -13.63 -29.08 -12.27
CA THR A 264 -14.13 -27.87 -11.56
C THR A 264 -15.40 -27.31 -12.22
N THR A 265 -15.49 -27.38 -13.56
CA THR A 265 -16.70 -26.98 -14.29
C THR A 265 -17.90 -27.84 -13.89
N THR A 266 -17.73 -29.16 -13.87
CA THR A 266 -18.77 -30.11 -13.44
C THR A 266 -19.19 -29.85 -11.99
N LEU A 267 -18.21 -29.69 -11.10
CA LEU A 267 -18.43 -29.41 -9.68
C LEU A 267 -19.25 -28.11 -9.48
N LEU A 268 -18.99 -27.08 -10.26
CA LEU A 268 -19.75 -25.82 -10.18
C LEU A 268 -21.18 -25.97 -10.75
N LEU A 269 -21.38 -26.76 -11.80
CA LEU A 269 -22.72 -27.06 -12.33
C LEU A 269 -23.58 -27.80 -11.30
N GLU A 270 -23.02 -28.83 -10.64
CA GLU A 270 -23.68 -29.57 -9.58
C GLU A 270 -24.01 -28.63 -8.42
N LEU A 271 -23.07 -27.79 -7.99
CA LEU A 271 -23.29 -26.82 -6.95
C LEU A 271 -24.43 -25.85 -7.29
N LYS A 272 -24.45 -25.30 -8.52
CA LYS A 272 -25.51 -24.40 -9.00
C LYS A 272 -26.89 -25.05 -8.91
N GLN A 273 -26.96 -26.33 -9.30
CA GLN A 273 -28.19 -27.12 -9.25
C GLN A 273 -28.65 -27.40 -7.81
N ILE A 274 -27.74 -27.84 -6.95
CA ILE A 274 -28.04 -28.13 -5.52
C ILE A 274 -28.54 -26.88 -4.80
N MET A 275 -27.90 -25.73 -5.05
CA MET A 275 -28.29 -24.47 -4.44
C MET A 275 -29.52 -23.80 -5.05
N HIS A 276 -30.06 -24.33 -6.14
CA HIS A 276 -31.10 -23.65 -6.95
C HIS A 276 -30.73 -22.20 -7.24
N ALA A 277 -29.44 -21.96 -7.55
CA ALA A 277 -28.86 -20.63 -7.59
C ALA A 277 -29.29 -19.86 -8.85
N ARG A 278 -29.57 -18.59 -8.68
CA ARG A 278 -29.86 -17.64 -9.76
C ARG A 278 -28.57 -17.02 -10.28
N ASP A 279 -28.62 -16.45 -11.47
CA ASP A 279 -27.44 -15.83 -12.09
C ASP A 279 -26.88 -14.66 -11.28
N ASP A 280 -27.71 -13.91 -10.56
CA ASP A 280 -27.29 -12.80 -9.69
C ASP A 280 -26.90 -13.22 -8.28
N ASP A 281 -26.92 -14.52 -7.96
CA ASP A 281 -26.43 -15.02 -6.69
C ASP A 281 -24.88 -15.16 -6.70
N PHE A 282 -24.28 -14.97 -5.53
CA PHE A 282 -22.86 -15.30 -5.35
C PHE A 282 -22.64 -16.82 -5.43
N VAL A 283 -21.57 -17.25 -6.09
CA VAL A 283 -21.26 -18.68 -6.28
C VAL A 283 -21.22 -19.44 -4.94
N PHE A 284 -20.69 -18.83 -3.90
CA PHE A 284 -20.50 -19.48 -2.60
C PHE A 284 -21.31 -18.83 -1.46
N GLY A 285 -22.39 -18.14 -1.75
CA GLY A 285 -23.09 -17.44 -0.69
C GLY A 285 -24.56 -17.14 -0.92
N GLY A 286 -25.08 -17.41 -2.13
CA GLY A 286 -26.44 -17.01 -2.49
C GLY A 286 -26.55 -15.50 -2.58
N ASN A 287 -27.46 -14.90 -1.80
CA ASN A 287 -27.69 -13.45 -1.79
C ASN A 287 -26.62 -12.63 -1.05
N ALA A 288 -25.68 -13.26 -0.35
CA ALA A 288 -24.59 -12.59 0.39
C ALA A 288 -23.28 -13.37 0.26
N PRO A 289 -22.12 -12.70 0.13
CA PRO A 289 -20.84 -13.39 0.03
C PRO A 289 -20.44 -14.02 1.37
N LYS A 290 -19.64 -15.09 1.36
CA LYS A 290 -19.01 -15.63 2.56
C LYS A 290 -18.09 -14.60 3.19
N SER A 291 -18.13 -14.44 4.51
CA SER A 291 -17.22 -13.51 5.21
C SER A 291 -15.78 -14.02 5.20
N ARG A 292 -14.81 -13.10 5.27
CA ARG A 292 -13.38 -13.46 5.36
C ARG A 292 -13.07 -14.29 6.60
N HIS A 293 -13.77 -14.04 7.71
CA HIS A 293 -13.62 -14.81 8.95
C HIS A 293 -14.07 -16.25 8.74
N ALA A 294 -15.27 -16.46 8.15
CA ALA A 294 -15.76 -17.79 7.87
C ALA A 294 -14.84 -18.59 6.93
N ILE A 295 -14.28 -17.93 5.90
CA ILE A 295 -13.33 -18.57 4.98
C ILE A 295 -12.04 -18.96 5.72
N ARG A 296 -11.48 -18.06 6.54
CA ARG A 296 -10.27 -18.31 7.30
C ARG A 296 -10.49 -19.44 8.34
N ASP A 297 -11.61 -19.42 9.04
CA ASP A 297 -11.91 -20.39 10.09
C ASP A 297 -12.15 -21.78 9.50
N ALA A 298 -12.85 -21.87 8.36
CA ALA A 298 -12.97 -23.11 7.60
C ALA A 298 -11.61 -23.63 7.12
N MET A 299 -10.78 -22.74 6.55
CA MET A 299 -9.44 -23.07 6.08
C MET A 299 -8.57 -23.64 7.21
N TYR A 300 -8.55 -23.00 8.38
CA TYR A 300 -7.78 -23.47 9.53
C TYR A 300 -8.30 -24.81 10.08
N LYS A 301 -9.63 -24.96 10.19
CA LYS A 301 -10.27 -26.21 10.59
C LYS A 301 -9.82 -27.40 9.71
N TYR A 302 -9.82 -27.23 8.40
CA TYR A 302 -9.47 -28.31 7.49
C TYR A 302 -7.96 -28.49 7.33
N ALA A 303 -7.16 -27.45 7.50
CA ALA A 303 -5.71 -27.56 7.57
C ALA A 303 -5.27 -28.41 8.78
N ASP A 304 -5.86 -28.15 9.95
CA ASP A 304 -5.60 -28.94 11.15
C ASP A 304 -6.00 -30.40 10.94
N LYS A 305 -7.19 -30.65 10.32
CA LYS A 305 -7.68 -32.00 10.04
C LYS A 305 -6.78 -32.76 9.04
N ALA A 306 -6.20 -32.05 8.09
CA ALA A 306 -5.27 -32.57 7.09
C ALA A 306 -3.85 -32.75 7.62
N ASN A 307 -3.58 -32.29 8.84
CA ASN A 307 -2.24 -32.20 9.42
C ASN A 307 -1.24 -31.43 8.51
N VAL A 308 -1.71 -30.31 7.96
CA VAL A 308 -0.87 -29.35 7.23
C VAL A 308 -0.78 -28.04 8.01
N HIS A 309 0.33 -27.32 7.86
CA HIS A 309 0.51 -26.05 8.57
C HIS A 309 -0.50 -25.00 8.09
N ARG A 310 -0.92 -24.12 9.01
CA ARG A 310 -1.89 -23.07 8.68
C ARG A 310 -1.22 -21.98 7.85
N ILE A 311 -1.79 -21.68 6.68
CA ILE A 311 -1.44 -20.52 5.87
C ILE A 311 -2.59 -19.50 5.82
N THR A 312 -2.32 -18.29 5.35
CA THR A 312 -3.40 -17.32 5.12
C THR A 312 -4.14 -17.61 3.81
N PRO A 313 -5.37 -17.11 3.60
CA PRO A 313 -6.03 -17.22 2.29
C PRO A 313 -5.18 -16.65 1.13
N HIS A 314 -4.32 -15.68 1.39
CA HIS A 314 -3.38 -15.17 0.40
C HIS A 314 -2.23 -16.16 0.13
N GLY A 315 -1.93 -17.03 1.09
CA GLY A 315 -0.99 -18.15 0.94
C GLY A 315 -1.43 -19.13 -0.15
N ILE A 316 -2.75 -19.45 -0.28
CA ILE A 316 -3.26 -20.30 -1.38
C ILE A 316 -2.90 -19.72 -2.75
N ARG A 317 -3.06 -18.41 -2.92
CA ARG A 317 -2.66 -17.73 -4.16
C ARG A 317 -1.13 -17.80 -4.40
N HIS A 318 -0.33 -17.68 -3.35
CA HIS A 318 1.11 -17.85 -3.45
C HIS A 318 1.51 -19.28 -3.77
N SER A 319 0.81 -20.27 -3.20
CA SER A 319 0.98 -21.69 -3.52
C SER A 319 0.66 -21.95 -4.99
N ASN A 320 -0.51 -21.50 -5.47
CA ASN A 320 -0.90 -21.63 -6.89
C ASN A 320 0.15 -20.98 -7.82
N ALA A 321 0.62 -19.76 -7.48
CA ALA A 321 1.66 -19.10 -8.26
C ALA A 321 2.96 -19.95 -8.31
N SER A 322 3.34 -20.57 -7.19
CA SER A 322 4.52 -21.43 -7.11
C SER A 322 4.35 -22.68 -7.97
N TRP A 323 3.22 -23.39 -7.86
CA TRP A 323 2.95 -24.57 -8.66
C TRP A 323 2.95 -24.29 -10.16
N LEU A 324 2.34 -23.17 -10.60
CA LEU A 324 2.33 -22.78 -12.00
C LEU A 324 3.74 -22.39 -12.51
N VAL A 325 4.54 -21.75 -11.65
CA VAL A 325 5.91 -21.37 -12.00
C VAL A 325 6.82 -22.59 -12.22
N GLU A 326 6.56 -23.71 -11.55
CA GLU A 326 7.29 -24.97 -11.77
C GLU A 326 7.11 -25.53 -13.19
N THR A 327 5.98 -25.21 -13.86
CA THR A 327 5.68 -25.64 -15.23
C THR A 327 6.21 -24.69 -16.31
N VAL A 328 6.86 -23.56 -15.91
CA VAL A 328 7.35 -22.55 -16.85
C VAL A 328 8.55 -23.06 -17.64
N GLU A 329 8.48 -22.97 -18.94
CA GLU A 329 9.57 -23.26 -19.86
C GLU A 329 10.08 -21.99 -20.57
N THR A 330 9.19 -21.04 -20.83
CA THR A 330 9.46 -19.82 -21.59
C THR A 330 9.05 -18.55 -20.83
N MET A 331 9.52 -17.40 -21.29
CA MET A 331 9.08 -16.09 -20.75
C MET A 331 7.62 -15.77 -21.09
N GLU A 332 7.10 -16.35 -22.16
CA GLU A 332 5.68 -16.27 -22.52
C GLU A 332 4.81 -16.95 -21.45
N ASP A 333 5.23 -18.09 -20.91
CA ASP A 333 4.52 -18.78 -19.83
C ASP A 333 4.41 -17.91 -18.59
N VAL A 334 5.48 -17.19 -18.23
CA VAL A 334 5.47 -16.22 -17.13
C VAL A 334 4.39 -15.16 -17.34
N LYS A 335 4.22 -14.68 -18.57
CA LYS A 335 3.20 -13.69 -18.91
C LYS A 335 1.80 -14.29 -18.84
N VAL A 336 1.61 -15.52 -19.29
CA VAL A 336 0.33 -16.26 -19.18
C VAL A 336 -0.06 -16.42 -17.72
N ILE A 337 0.87 -16.87 -16.87
CA ILE A 337 0.64 -17.01 -15.42
C ILE A 337 0.33 -15.65 -14.78
N SER A 338 1.08 -14.61 -15.11
CA SER A 338 0.85 -13.25 -14.61
C SER A 338 -0.55 -12.76 -14.95
N ASN A 339 -1.01 -12.99 -16.18
CA ASN A 339 -2.35 -12.63 -16.62
C ASN A 339 -3.43 -13.46 -15.91
N ARG A 340 -3.24 -14.79 -15.77
CA ARG A 340 -4.15 -15.69 -15.06
C ARG A 340 -4.34 -15.25 -13.60
N LEU A 341 -3.26 -14.88 -12.95
CA LEU A 341 -3.30 -14.40 -11.56
C LEU A 341 -3.81 -12.95 -11.44
N GLY A 342 -3.79 -12.16 -12.50
CA GLY A 342 -4.14 -10.73 -12.47
C GLY A 342 -3.10 -9.91 -11.70
N HIS A 343 -1.82 -10.15 -11.98
CA HIS A 343 -0.73 -9.34 -11.48
C HIS A 343 -0.67 -8.01 -12.24
N SER A 344 -0.44 -6.91 -11.55
CA SER A 344 -0.27 -5.59 -12.16
C SER A 344 1.05 -5.44 -12.91
N SER A 345 2.00 -6.32 -12.65
CA SER A 345 3.32 -6.37 -13.25
C SER A 345 3.79 -7.83 -13.31
N THR A 346 4.44 -8.21 -14.40
CA THR A 346 5.10 -9.52 -14.56
C THR A 346 6.23 -9.72 -13.55
N GLN A 347 6.78 -8.62 -13.01
CA GLN A 347 7.82 -8.67 -11.96
C GLN A 347 7.34 -9.46 -10.73
N MET A 348 6.06 -9.36 -10.35
CA MET A 348 5.52 -10.12 -9.22
C MET A 348 5.56 -11.64 -9.45
N THR A 349 5.39 -12.08 -10.68
CA THR A 349 5.52 -13.49 -11.08
C THR A 349 6.99 -13.88 -11.16
N LEU A 350 7.84 -13.02 -11.72
CA LEU A 350 9.29 -13.23 -11.79
C LEU A 350 9.93 -13.33 -10.41
N ASP A 351 9.50 -12.53 -9.44
CA ASP A 351 9.98 -12.62 -8.06
C ASP A 351 9.64 -13.98 -7.40
N THR A 352 8.56 -14.62 -7.83
CA THR A 352 8.23 -16.00 -7.45
C THR A 352 9.09 -17.00 -8.22
N TYR A 353 9.37 -16.73 -9.50
CA TYR A 353 10.19 -17.54 -10.39
C TYR A 353 11.68 -17.56 -10.03
N SER A 354 12.17 -16.58 -9.27
CA SER A 354 13.60 -16.49 -8.88
C SER A 354 14.12 -17.74 -8.16
N HIS A 355 13.27 -18.44 -7.39
CA HIS A 355 13.64 -19.72 -6.76
C HIS A 355 13.87 -20.84 -7.76
N VAL A 356 13.05 -20.90 -8.82
CA VAL A 356 13.19 -21.90 -9.91
C VAL A 356 14.42 -21.60 -10.76
N LEU A 357 14.74 -20.30 -10.96
CA LEU A 357 15.99 -19.91 -11.66
C LEU A 357 17.24 -20.39 -10.93
N ASN A 358 17.28 -20.32 -9.61
CA ASN A 358 18.42 -20.79 -8.82
C ASN A 358 18.64 -22.31 -8.96
N SER A 359 17.56 -23.11 -9.04
CA SER A 359 17.68 -24.56 -9.28
C SER A 359 18.15 -24.88 -10.69
N ARG A 360 17.69 -24.11 -11.70
CA ARG A 360 18.16 -24.24 -13.09
C ARG A 360 19.59 -23.78 -13.29
N GLU A 361 20.04 -22.73 -12.56
CA GLU A 361 21.44 -22.30 -12.54
C GLU A 361 22.36 -23.43 -12.07
N SER A 362 21.99 -24.12 -11.00
CA SER A 362 22.72 -25.28 -10.50
C SER A 362 22.82 -26.42 -11.55
N ALA A 363 21.74 -26.64 -12.32
CA ALA A 363 21.74 -27.59 -13.42
C ALA A 363 22.63 -27.14 -14.60
N MET A 364 22.62 -25.84 -14.94
CA MET A 364 23.48 -25.24 -15.97
C MET A 364 24.95 -25.33 -15.59
N ILE A 365 25.31 -25.06 -14.33
CA ILE A 365 26.66 -25.22 -13.81
C ILE A 365 27.13 -26.69 -13.93
N GLY A 366 26.20 -27.65 -13.67
CA GLY A 366 26.46 -29.07 -13.87
C GLY A 366 26.82 -29.44 -15.31
N VAL A 367 26.21 -28.78 -16.31
CA VAL A 367 26.56 -28.95 -17.73
C VAL A 367 27.93 -28.36 -18.07
N LEU A 368 28.24 -27.19 -17.53
CA LEU A 368 29.56 -26.55 -17.71
C LEU A 368 30.68 -27.38 -17.09
N GLY A 369 30.42 -28.02 -15.94
CA GLY A 369 31.40 -28.90 -15.26
C GLY A 369 31.68 -30.22 -16.01
N ARG A 370 30.76 -30.74 -16.81
CA ARG A 370 30.93 -31.98 -17.60
C ARG A 370 31.87 -31.80 -18.79
N ARG A 371 31.96 -30.63 -19.40
CA ARG A 371 32.86 -30.38 -20.54
C ARG A 371 34.32 -30.46 -20.20
N ASN A 372 34.71 -30.34 -18.94
CA ASN A 372 36.12 -30.40 -18.52
C ASN A 372 36.62 -31.82 -18.16
N ARG A 373 35.77 -32.87 -18.21
CA ARG A 373 36.16 -34.24 -17.86
C ARG A 373 36.40 -35.17 -19.05
N GLU A 374 35.94 -34.81 -20.25
CA GLU A 374 36.09 -35.69 -21.46
C GLU A 374 37.31 -35.34 -22.32
N GLY A 375 38.15 -34.39 -21.93
CA GLY A 375 39.24 -33.92 -22.78
C GLY A 375 40.59 -33.81 -22.11
N LYS A 376 41.04 -34.80 -21.33
CA LYS A 376 42.49 -34.97 -21.03
C LYS A 376 42.79 -36.40 -20.60
N ASN A 377 42.90 -37.30 -21.57
CA ASN A 377 43.92 -38.32 -21.45
C ASN A 377 45.25 -37.64 -21.75
N VAL A 378 45.99 -37.26 -20.70
CA VAL A 378 47.39 -36.87 -20.83
C VAL A 378 48.19 -38.16 -20.70
N GLU A 379 48.71 -38.66 -21.85
CA GLU A 379 49.74 -39.65 -21.87
C GLU A 379 50.93 -39.20 -20.99
N LYS A 380 51.32 -40.09 -20.09
CA LYS A 380 52.54 -39.94 -19.33
C LYS A 380 53.70 -40.21 -20.26
N ILE A 381 54.59 -39.27 -20.44
CA ILE A 381 56.04 -39.48 -20.78
C ILE A 381 56.85 -39.26 -19.52
#